data_1f0544fdd8cdc4a4fc6c12e476d053c8
#
_entry.id   1f0544fdd8cdc4a4fc6c12e476d053c8
#
_cell.length_a   1.000
_cell.length_b   1.000
_cell.length_c   1.000
_cell.angle_alpha   90.00
_cell.angle_beta   90.00
_cell.angle_gamma   90.00
#
_symmetry.space_group_name_H-M   'P 1'
#
loop_
_entity.id
_entity.type
_entity.pdbx_description
1 polymer ?
#
loop_
_entity_poly.entity_id
_entity_poly.type
_entity_poly.pdbx_seq_one_letter_code
_entity_poly.pdbx_strand_id
1 'polypeptide(L)'
;MLAFESTSTRNKDSLIRRKSTQGSFLSLILLISFVQVAKGDDSYDERKKQAIELYRQGKYMDALPILEKLHAENPKDAQVLEGMSFGTLAHAATLSDPAARREERIKARKLAVEAQAAGNNSNMVKTLLELPEDGSEPSFSNSPEVEAAMREGEAAFAKGDSESAVAAYNRALVLDPKQYSAALFLGDVSFKKGEHAQAGEWFLKAIQIDPNRETAYRYWGDDLVAQGRLSEAKEQFIKAVVAEPYRRITWMGLSQWAQKQKMVLKSPAINPPGKIEDKGKDEKGHSQTNITIDMSMLNSKDKKDGTDCWFVYTLSKAVWHGERFQKEFPNEKEYRHSLAEEMDGFQMVVSQVKEKLKKKEIKQLDPALASLVKISDEGLLESFIVISRPDEGIIKDYPAYRDLHRDKIVQYISEWILQSAQ
;
A
#
# COMPACT_ATOMS: atom_id res chain seq x y z
N MET A 1 5.15 -4.35 -7.76
CA MET A 1 6.19 -5.34 -7.51
C MET A 1 6.79 -5.10 -6.13
N LEU A 2 6.87 -6.11 -5.28
CA LEU A 2 7.23 -5.95 -3.86
C LEU A 2 8.73 -6.24 -3.70
N ALA A 3 9.50 -5.28 -3.16
CA ALA A 3 10.89 -5.47 -2.81
C ALA A 3 11.01 -6.41 -1.61
N PHE A 4 11.83 -7.45 -1.71
CA PHE A 4 12.16 -8.36 -0.62
C PHE A 4 13.46 -7.96 0.07
N GLU A 5 13.47 -8.04 1.39
CA GLU A 5 14.62 -7.77 2.24
C GLU A 5 15.74 -8.78 2.04
N SER A 6 16.94 -8.30 1.74
CA SER A 6 18.17 -9.06 1.89
C SER A 6 18.81 -8.74 3.25
N THR A 7 18.70 -9.64 4.22
CA THR A 7 19.57 -9.61 5.40
C THR A 7 20.86 -10.34 5.07
N SER A 8 21.92 -9.58 4.77
CA SER A 8 23.30 -10.08 4.71
C SER A 8 23.87 -10.18 6.13
N THR A 9 24.00 -11.39 6.63
CA THR A 9 24.89 -11.66 7.77
C THR A 9 26.26 -12.05 7.24
N ARG A 10 27.19 -11.09 7.31
CA ARG A 10 28.64 -11.34 7.23
C ARG A 10 29.04 -12.19 8.42
N ASN A 11 29.61 -13.34 8.19
CA ASN A 11 30.42 -14.00 9.18
C ASN A 11 31.89 -13.95 8.75
N LYS A 12 32.70 -13.41 9.65
CA LYS A 12 34.16 -13.28 9.56
C LYS A 12 34.85 -14.53 10.06
N ASP A 13 35.96 -14.80 9.40
CA ASP A 13 37.20 -15.36 9.93
C ASP A 13 37.28 -16.84 10.23
N SER A 14 38.32 -17.49 9.94
CA SER A 14 39.70 -17.19 10.35
C SER A 14 40.73 -18.02 9.57
N LEU A 15 41.82 -17.35 9.25
CA LEU A 15 43.07 -17.97 8.80
C LEU A 15 43.66 -18.87 9.87
N ILE A 16 44.00 -20.13 9.52
CA ILE A 16 45.15 -20.78 10.15
C ILE A 16 45.95 -21.52 9.08
N ARG A 17 47.22 -21.15 9.04
CA ARG A 17 48.33 -21.71 8.26
C ARG A 17 48.87 -23.00 8.86
N ARG A 18 49.49 -23.83 7.98
CA ARG A 18 50.66 -24.72 8.18
C ARG A 18 50.33 -26.18 8.11
N LYS A 19 51.15 -27.07 7.61
CA LYS A 19 52.54 -27.13 7.06
C LYS A 19 52.64 -28.41 6.25
N SER A 20 53.56 -28.39 5.27
CA SER A 20 54.02 -29.52 4.46
C SER A 20 54.77 -30.56 5.34
N THR A 21 54.58 -31.85 5.05
CA THR A 21 55.65 -32.83 5.13
C THR A 21 55.45 -33.94 4.07
N GLN A 22 56.52 -34.17 3.34
CA GLN A 22 56.72 -35.28 2.39
C GLN A 22 56.86 -36.62 3.11
N GLY A 23 56.47 -37.71 2.47
CA GLY A 23 56.87 -39.03 2.91
C GLY A 23 56.17 -40.20 2.18
N SER A 24 56.81 -40.71 1.12
CA SER A 24 56.95 -42.10 0.63
C SER A 24 55.74 -43.02 0.35
N PHE A 25 55.71 -43.38 -0.94
CA PHE A 25 55.30 -44.64 -1.60
C PHE A 25 54.92 -45.84 -0.71
N LEU A 26 53.69 -46.35 -0.96
CA LEU A 26 53.44 -47.81 -1.06
C LEU A 26 52.15 -48.01 -1.88
N SER A 27 52.32 -48.67 -3.02
CA SER A 27 51.24 -49.11 -3.93
C SER A 27 50.33 -50.11 -3.19
N LEU A 28 49.03 -49.75 -3.10
CA LEU A 28 47.99 -50.73 -2.81
C LEU A 28 46.87 -50.53 -3.85
N ILE A 29 46.75 -51.49 -4.78
CA ILE A 29 45.66 -51.58 -5.73
C ILE A 29 44.38 -51.84 -4.89
N LEU A 30 43.59 -50.82 -4.68
CA LEU A 30 42.24 -50.93 -4.16
C LEU A 30 41.25 -50.80 -5.32
N LEU A 31 40.53 -51.89 -5.57
CA LEU A 31 39.33 -51.86 -6.42
C LEU A 31 38.41 -50.71 -5.94
N ILE A 32 38.39 -49.63 -6.71
CA ILE A 32 37.39 -48.59 -6.55
C ILE A 32 36.11 -49.14 -7.17
N SER A 33 35.27 -49.75 -6.37
CA SER A 33 33.85 -49.87 -6.69
C SER A 33 33.33 -48.48 -6.87
N PHE A 34 33.00 -48.08 -8.09
CA PHE A 34 32.22 -46.89 -8.39
C PHE A 34 30.85 -47.11 -7.67
N VAL A 35 30.74 -46.65 -6.46
CA VAL A 35 29.45 -46.36 -5.89
C VAL A 35 29.00 -45.11 -6.64
N GLN A 36 28.18 -45.29 -7.66
CA GLN A 36 27.33 -44.24 -8.17
C GLN A 36 26.47 -43.82 -6.97
N VAL A 37 26.90 -42.74 -6.29
CA VAL A 37 26.00 -42.03 -5.40
C VAL A 37 24.91 -41.48 -6.33
N ALA A 38 23.80 -42.22 -6.40
CA ALA A 38 22.57 -41.66 -6.92
C ALA A 38 22.43 -40.31 -6.21
N LYS A 39 22.41 -39.18 -6.96
CA LYS A 39 21.94 -37.93 -6.43
C LYS A 39 20.57 -38.24 -5.83
N GLY A 40 20.50 -38.32 -4.53
CA GLY A 40 19.22 -38.41 -3.84
C GLY A 40 18.38 -37.26 -4.32
N ASP A 41 17.13 -37.51 -4.73
CA ASP A 41 16.18 -36.47 -4.97
C ASP A 41 16.23 -35.51 -3.79
N ASP A 42 16.46 -34.22 -4.03
CA ASP A 42 16.46 -33.20 -3.01
C ASP A 42 15.16 -33.32 -2.22
N SER A 43 15.23 -33.22 -0.89
CA SER A 43 14.03 -33.31 -0.05
C SER A 43 13.00 -32.24 -0.45
N TYR A 44 11.73 -32.49 -0.10
CA TYR A 44 10.66 -31.51 -0.35
C TYR A 44 11.07 -30.11 0.17
N ASP A 45 11.63 -30.03 1.37
CA ASP A 45 12.02 -28.77 2.00
C ASP A 45 13.21 -28.10 1.29
N GLU A 46 14.17 -28.86 0.76
CA GLU A 46 15.28 -28.31 -0.02
C GLU A 46 14.82 -27.73 -1.35
N ARG A 47 13.96 -28.44 -2.09
CA ARG A 47 13.35 -27.95 -3.34
C ARG A 47 12.46 -26.73 -3.07
N LYS A 48 11.70 -26.73 -1.98
CA LYS A 48 10.90 -25.58 -1.57
C LYS A 48 11.76 -24.35 -1.27
N LYS A 49 12.86 -24.55 -0.54
CA LYS A 49 13.83 -23.48 -0.26
C LYS A 49 14.45 -22.93 -1.53
N GLN A 50 14.80 -23.80 -2.49
CA GLN A 50 15.32 -23.41 -3.81
C GLN A 50 14.28 -22.56 -4.58
N ALA A 51 13.03 -23.02 -4.64
CA ALA A 51 11.97 -22.29 -5.33
C ALA A 51 11.72 -20.91 -4.73
N ILE A 52 11.71 -20.80 -3.39
CA ILE A 52 11.56 -19.52 -2.67
C ILE A 52 12.74 -18.60 -2.97
N GLU A 53 13.96 -19.11 -3.06
CA GLU A 53 15.13 -18.30 -3.38
C GLU A 53 15.08 -17.76 -4.82
N LEU A 54 14.71 -18.60 -5.79
CA LEU A 54 14.46 -18.15 -7.17
C LEU A 54 13.35 -17.09 -7.23
N TYR A 55 12.29 -17.29 -6.47
CA TYR A 55 11.20 -16.33 -6.34
C TYR A 55 11.70 -14.97 -5.80
N ARG A 56 12.53 -14.97 -4.74
CA ARG A 56 13.14 -13.77 -4.17
C ARG A 56 14.05 -13.03 -5.15
N GLN A 57 14.72 -13.79 -6.02
CA GLN A 57 15.58 -13.24 -7.09
C GLN A 57 14.77 -12.70 -8.28
N GLY A 58 13.44 -12.78 -8.26
CA GLY A 58 12.58 -12.40 -9.37
C GLY A 58 12.58 -13.40 -10.55
N LYS A 59 13.17 -14.58 -10.38
CA LYS A 59 13.24 -15.66 -11.38
C LYS A 59 11.97 -16.53 -11.30
N TYR A 60 10.83 -15.91 -11.52
CA TYR A 60 9.54 -16.57 -11.31
C TYR A 60 9.30 -17.74 -12.25
N MET A 61 9.78 -17.63 -13.51
CA MET A 61 9.66 -18.67 -14.51
C MET A 61 10.53 -19.89 -14.20
N ASP A 62 11.68 -19.69 -13.55
CA ASP A 62 12.55 -20.79 -13.11
C ASP A 62 11.99 -21.47 -11.85
N ALA A 63 11.30 -20.71 -10.98
CA ALA A 63 10.67 -21.23 -9.76
C ALA A 63 9.42 -22.06 -10.06
N LEU A 64 8.64 -21.69 -11.08
CA LEU A 64 7.31 -22.26 -11.34
C LEU A 64 7.34 -23.81 -11.53
N PRO A 65 8.22 -24.42 -12.33
CA PRO A 65 8.26 -25.86 -12.50
C PRO A 65 8.61 -26.64 -11.20
N ILE A 66 9.38 -26.02 -10.31
CA ILE A 66 9.70 -26.60 -9.00
C ILE A 66 8.47 -26.54 -8.09
N LEU A 67 7.78 -25.41 -8.08
CA LEU A 67 6.55 -25.19 -7.30
C LEU A 67 5.43 -26.14 -7.76
N GLU A 68 5.28 -26.39 -9.06
CA GLU A 68 4.30 -27.33 -9.61
C GLU A 68 4.52 -28.76 -9.10
N LYS A 69 5.77 -29.21 -9.06
CA LYS A 69 6.11 -30.51 -8.49
C LYS A 69 5.82 -30.58 -7.00
N LEU A 70 6.19 -29.54 -6.24
CA LEU A 70 5.90 -29.45 -4.81
C LEU A 70 4.39 -29.42 -4.53
N HIS A 71 3.62 -28.72 -5.35
CA HIS A 71 2.16 -28.69 -5.25
C HIS A 71 1.54 -30.08 -5.51
N ALA A 72 2.06 -30.83 -6.49
CA ALA A 72 1.62 -32.20 -6.76
C ALA A 72 1.84 -33.13 -5.56
N GLU A 73 2.92 -32.93 -4.80
CA GLU A 73 3.25 -33.70 -3.60
C GLU A 73 2.45 -33.24 -2.36
N ASN A 74 2.27 -31.93 -2.20
CA ASN A 74 1.47 -31.32 -1.12
C ASN A 74 0.58 -30.19 -1.63
N PRO A 75 -0.64 -30.51 -2.08
CA PRO A 75 -1.55 -29.53 -2.66
C PRO A 75 -2.04 -28.41 -1.72
N LYS A 76 -1.82 -28.57 -0.40
CA LYS A 76 -2.27 -27.62 0.62
C LYS A 76 -1.13 -26.79 1.22
N ASP A 77 0.08 -26.88 0.69
CA ASP A 77 1.16 -26.01 1.14
C ASP A 77 0.89 -24.56 0.74
N ALA A 78 0.49 -23.77 1.74
CA ALA A 78 0.05 -22.40 1.55
C ALA A 78 1.12 -21.47 0.94
N GLN A 79 2.40 -21.76 1.19
CA GLN A 79 3.51 -20.97 0.66
C GLN A 79 3.84 -21.36 -0.79
N VAL A 80 3.70 -22.66 -1.12
CA VAL A 80 3.82 -23.15 -2.50
C VAL A 80 2.70 -22.59 -3.36
N LEU A 81 1.46 -22.57 -2.85
CA LEU A 81 0.31 -21.98 -3.54
C LEU A 81 0.50 -20.48 -3.82
N GLU A 82 1.05 -19.70 -2.87
CA GLU A 82 1.40 -18.30 -3.10
C GLU A 82 2.41 -18.15 -4.22
N GLY A 83 3.51 -18.92 -4.16
CA GLY A 83 4.54 -18.88 -5.19
C GLY A 83 4.03 -19.27 -6.57
N MET A 84 3.20 -20.32 -6.65
CA MET A 84 2.55 -20.73 -7.90
C MET A 84 1.60 -19.65 -8.43
N SER A 85 0.78 -19.04 -7.58
CA SER A 85 -0.12 -17.97 -7.99
C SER A 85 0.63 -16.83 -8.68
N PHE A 86 1.71 -16.38 -8.05
CA PHE A 86 2.52 -15.31 -8.61
C PHE A 86 3.30 -15.75 -9.87
N GLY A 87 3.88 -16.95 -9.84
CA GLY A 87 4.57 -17.52 -11.01
C GLY A 87 3.65 -17.67 -12.23
N THR A 88 2.41 -18.11 -12.01
CA THR A 88 1.38 -18.20 -13.05
C THR A 88 0.99 -16.81 -13.58
N LEU A 89 0.90 -15.79 -12.71
CA LEU A 89 0.67 -14.40 -13.14
C LEU A 89 1.85 -13.87 -13.99
N ALA A 90 3.08 -14.17 -13.60
CA ALA A 90 4.27 -13.82 -14.38
C ALA A 90 4.29 -14.56 -15.73
N HIS A 91 3.88 -15.84 -15.77
CA HIS A 91 3.73 -16.58 -17.01
C HIS A 91 2.70 -15.93 -17.93
N ALA A 92 1.55 -15.52 -17.41
CA ALA A 92 0.54 -14.81 -18.18
C ALA A 92 1.12 -13.61 -18.94
N ALA A 93 2.00 -12.82 -18.30
CA ALA A 93 2.64 -11.66 -18.92
C ALA A 93 3.54 -12.02 -20.11
N THR A 94 4.04 -13.27 -20.18
CA THR A 94 4.89 -13.73 -21.32
C THR A 94 4.10 -14.14 -22.55
N LEU A 95 2.78 -14.33 -22.42
CA LEU A 95 1.93 -14.81 -23.51
C LEU A 95 1.51 -13.65 -24.42
N SER A 96 1.57 -13.86 -25.73
CA SER A 96 1.11 -12.89 -26.73
C SER A 96 -0.40 -12.95 -26.96
N ASP A 97 -1.00 -14.14 -26.82
CA ASP A 97 -2.45 -14.32 -27.00
C ASP A 97 -3.23 -13.78 -25.81
N PRO A 98 -4.15 -12.82 -26.02
CA PRO A 98 -4.95 -12.24 -24.95
C PRO A 98 -5.87 -13.24 -24.22
N ALA A 99 -6.40 -14.27 -24.94
CA ALA A 99 -7.26 -15.28 -24.34
C ALA A 99 -6.44 -16.18 -23.40
N ALA A 100 -5.28 -16.65 -23.84
CA ALA A 100 -4.38 -17.44 -23.00
C ALA A 100 -3.88 -16.64 -21.77
N ARG A 101 -3.57 -15.34 -21.94
CA ARG A 101 -3.23 -14.46 -20.79
C ARG A 101 -4.37 -14.40 -19.78
N ARG A 102 -5.60 -14.24 -20.27
CA ARG A 102 -6.79 -14.17 -19.42
C ARG A 102 -6.99 -15.46 -18.62
N GLU A 103 -6.85 -16.61 -19.24
CA GLU A 103 -6.96 -17.92 -18.58
C GLU A 103 -5.90 -18.11 -17.49
N GLU A 104 -4.66 -17.77 -17.77
CA GLU A 104 -3.58 -17.86 -16.77
C GLU A 104 -3.79 -16.88 -15.60
N ARG A 105 -4.37 -15.71 -15.82
CA ARG A 105 -4.72 -14.75 -14.76
C ARG A 105 -5.86 -15.29 -13.86
N ILE A 106 -6.87 -15.93 -14.44
CA ILE A 106 -7.92 -16.62 -13.68
C ILE A 106 -7.32 -17.72 -12.81
N LYS A 107 -6.42 -18.53 -13.38
CA LYS A 107 -5.70 -19.59 -12.67
C LYS A 107 -4.85 -19.03 -11.52
N ALA A 108 -4.12 -17.94 -11.76
CA ALA A 108 -3.32 -17.28 -10.73
C ALA A 108 -4.20 -16.82 -9.55
N ARG A 109 -5.33 -16.16 -9.82
CA ARG A 109 -6.26 -15.75 -8.77
C ARG A 109 -6.85 -16.94 -8.01
N LYS A 110 -7.19 -18.02 -8.69
CA LYS A 110 -7.70 -19.26 -8.05
C LYS A 110 -6.67 -19.84 -7.07
N LEU A 111 -5.42 -19.91 -7.47
CA LEU A 111 -4.32 -20.35 -6.59
C LEU A 111 -4.16 -19.44 -5.36
N ALA A 112 -4.37 -18.12 -5.51
CA ALA A 112 -4.36 -17.20 -4.38
C ALA A 112 -5.52 -17.46 -3.40
N VAL A 113 -6.72 -17.78 -3.91
CA VAL A 113 -7.88 -18.19 -3.08
C VAL A 113 -7.54 -19.47 -2.31
N GLU A 114 -6.94 -20.45 -2.97
CA GLU A 114 -6.52 -21.71 -2.33
C GLU A 114 -5.42 -21.46 -1.27
N ALA A 115 -4.46 -20.57 -1.55
CA ALA A 115 -3.43 -20.16 -0.57
C ALA A 115 -4.07 -19.53 0.67
N GLN A 116 -5.04 -18.64 0.48
CA GLN A 116 -5.77 -18.02 1.60
C GLN A 116 -6.54 -19.07 2.42
N ALA A 117 -7.24 -19.98 1.74
CA ALA A 117 -7.96 -21.07 2.40
C ALA A 117 -7.02 -22.02 3.17
N ALA A 118 -5.77 -22.18 2.72
CA ALA A 118 -4.71 -22.90 3.40
C ALA A 118 -4.05 -22.11 4.56
N GLY A 119 -4.57 -20.91 4.89
CA GLY A 119 -4.12 -20.07 6.01
C GLY A 119 -3.08 -19.01 5.66
N ASN A 120 -2.71 -18.84 4.38
CA ASN A 120 -1.77 -17.80 3.97
C ASN A 120 -2.49 -16.45 3.80
N ASN A 121 -2.31 -15.56 4.76
CA ASN A 121 -2.86 -14.20 4.75
C ASN A 121 -1.79 -13.14 4.45
N SER A 122 -0.73 -13.51 3.72
CA SER A 122 0.34 -12.60 3.32
C SER A 122 -0.21 -11.42 2.51
N ASN A 123 0.56 -10.34 2.49
CA ASN A 123 0.19 -9.18 1.68
C ASN A 123 0.19 -9.52 0.18
N MET A 124 1.04 -10.46 -0.25
CA MET A 124 1.09 -10.94 -1.62
C MET A 124 -0.21 -11.65 -2.00
N VAL A 125 -0.68 -12.60 -1.19
CA VAL A 125 -1.96 -13.29 -1.43
C VAL A 125 -3.11 -12.28 -1.50
N LYS A 126 -3.16 -11.31 -0.58
CA LYS A 126 -4.18 -10.26 -0.61
C LYS A 126 -4.15 -9.43 -1.89
N THR A 127 -2.96 -9.11 -2.41
CA THR A 127 -2.80 -8.39 -3.67
C THR A 127 -3.24 -9.24 -4.87
N LEU A 128 -2.92 -10.54 -4.87
CA LEU A 128 -3.35 -11.45 -5.94
C LEU A 128 -4.88 -11.66 -5.95
N LEU A 129 -5.52 -11.57 -4.80
CA LEU A 129 -6.99 -11.61 -4.68
C LEU A 129 -7.69 -10.35 -5.23
N GLU A 130 -6.97 -9.24 -5.38
CA GLU A 130 -7.47 -8.01 -6.02
C GLU A 130 -7.52 -8.13 -7.56
N LEU A 131 -6.93 -9.19 -8.15
CA LEU A 131 -7.05 -9.45 -9.60
C LEU A 131 -8.53 -9.67 -9.97
N PRO A 132 -8.98 -9.16 -11.14
CA PRO A 132 -10.34 -9.41 -11.63
C PRO A 132 -10.63 -10.91 -11.74
N GLU A 133 -11.82 -11.31 -11.30
CA GLU A 133 -12.24 -12.73 -11.33
C GLU A 133 -12.34 -13.28 -12.74
N ASP A 134 -12.69 -12.43 -13.68
CA ASP A 134 -12.78 -12.77 -15.10
C ASP A 134 -11.43 -12.75 -15.81
N GLY A 135 -10.32 -12.51 -15.10
CA GLY A 135 -8.96 -12.47 -15.65
C GLY A 135 -8.66 -11.26 -16.54
N SER A 136 -9.57 -10.29 -16.62
CA SER A 136 -9.36 -9.08 -17.40
C SER A 136 -8.14 -8.30 -16.88
N GLU A 137 -7.52 -7.56 -17.75
CA GLU A 137 -6.42 -6.65 -17.41
C GLU A 137 -6.66 -5.28 -18.01
N PRO A 138 -6.35 -4.21 -17.28
CA PRO A 138 -6.45 -2.87 -17.83
C PRO A 138 -5.49 -2.70 -18.99
N SER A 139 -5.93 -1.97 -20.02
CA SER A 139 -5.05 -1.54 -21.10
C SER A 139 -4.08 -0.48 -20.61
N PHE A 140 -2.87 -0.47 -21.11
CA PHE A 140 -1.88 0.59 -20.87
C PHE A 140 -2.22 1.85 -21.67
N SER A 141 -2.79 1.69 -22.87
CA SER A 141 -3.11 2.80 -23.76
C SER A 141 -4.23 2.44 -24.74
N ASN A 142 -4.92 3.47 -25.21
CA ASN A 142 -5.85 3.35 -26.33
C ASN A 142 -5.15 3.31 -27.70
N SER A 143 -3.84 3.67 -27.79
CA SER A 143 -3.04 3.49 -29.00
C SER A 143 -2.55 2.06 -29.08
N PRO A 144 -2.87 1.33 -30.19
CA PRO A 144 -2.39 -0.05 -30.36
C PRO A 144 -0.88 -0.16 -30.36
N GLU A 145 -0.16 0.83 -30.86
CA GLU A 145 1.30 0.84 -30.94
C GLU A 145 1.92 1.00 -29.54
N VAL A 146 1.37 1.88 -28.71
CA VAL A 146 1.79 2.07 -27.30
C VAL A 146 1.47 0.82 -26.50
N GLU A 147 0.25 0.28 -26.64
CA GLU A 147 -0.17 -0.95 -25.97
C GLU A 147 0.75 -2.12 -26.32
N ALA A 148 1.06 -2.30 -27.61
CA ALA A 148 1.98 -3.36 -28.08
C ALA A 148 3.38 -3.21 -27.49
N ALA A 149 3.92 -1.98 -27.46
CA ALA A 149 5.23 -1.71 -26.87
C ALA A 149 5.25 -1.98 -25.36
N MET A 150 4.19 -1.60 -24.64
CA MET A 150 4.06 -1.89 -23.22
C MET A 150 3.97 -3.39 -22.94
N ARG A 151 3.17 -4.14 -23.70
CA ARG A 151 3.06 -5.60 -23.57
C ARG A 151 4.35 -6.34 -23.87
N GLU A 152 5.10 -5.89 -24.88
CA GLU A 152 6.43 -6.44 -25.20
C GLU A 152 7.39 -6.20 -24.04
N GLY A 153 7.39 -4.99 -23.45
CA GLY A 153 8.20 -4.67 -22.28
C GLY A 153 7.88 -5.55 -21.08
N GLU A 154 6.59 -5.74 -20.77
CA GLU A 154 6.15 -6.62 -19.69
C GLU A 154 6.57 -8.09 -19.93
N ALA A 155 6.41 -8.57 -21.14
CA ALA A 155 6.82 -9.94 -21.51
C ALA A 155 8.34 -10.15 -21.37
N ALA A 156 9.14 -9.17 -21.80
CA ALA A 156 10.60 -9.21 -21.67
C ALA A 156 11.00 -9.16 -20.18
N PHE A 157 10.39 -8.26 -19.41
CA PHE A 157 10.65 -8.12 -17.98
C PHE A 157 10.30 -9.40 -17.19
N ALA A 158 9.16 -10.03 -17.50
CA ALA A 158 8.76 -11.29 -16.88
C ALA A 158 9.74 -12.44 -17.17
N LYS A 159 10.41 -12.42 -18.33
CA LYS A 159 11.49 -13.35 -18.71
C LYS A 159 12.85 -13.00 -18.11
N GLY A 160 12.98 -11.86 -17.43
CA GLY A 160 14.25 -11.36 -16.91
C GLY A 160 15.14 -10.68 -17.98
N ASP A 161 14.62 -10.46 -19.19
CA ASP A 161 15.32 -9.75 -20.27
C ASP A 161 15.17 -8.24 -20.09
N SER A 162 16.05 -7.68 -19.24
CA SER A 162 16.02 -6.26 -18.91
C SER A 162 16.35 -5.35 -20.11
N GLU A 163 17.17 -5.80 -21.05
CA GLU A 163 17.54 -4.98 -22.22
C GLU A 163 16.36 -4.81 -23.18
N SER A 164 15.69 -5.89 -23.52
CA SER A 164 14.49 -5.86 -24.34
C SER A 164 13.35 -5.10 -23.65
N ALA A 165 13.20 -5.24 -22.32
CA ALA A 165 12.20 -4.50 -21.55
C ALA A 165 12.45 -2.98 -21.63
N VAL A 166 13.68 -2.52 -21.40
CA VAL A 166 14.07 -1.10 -21.50
C VAL A 166 13.83 -0.56 -22.90
N ALA A 167 14.20 -1.32 -23.94
CA ALA A 167 13.98 -0.91 -25.34
C ALA A 167 12.48 -0.72 -25.63
N ALA A 168 11.65 -1.65 -25.20
CA ALA A 168 10.20 -1.62 -25.42
C ALA A 168 9.52 -0.45 -24.65
N TYR A 169 9.84 -0.23 -23.37
CA TYR A 169 9.29 0.88 -22.59
C TYR A 169 9.76 2.25 -23.12
N ASN A 170 11.01 2.37 -23.56
CA ASN A 170 11.47 3.60 -24.20
C ASN A 170 10.72 3.85 -25.52
N ARG A 171 10.44 2.83 -26.31
CA ARG A 171 9.61 2.94 -27.52
C ARG A 171 8.19 3.43 -27.16
N ALA A 172 7.59 2.92 -26.09
CA ALA A 172 6.30 3.39 -25.61
C ALA A 172 6.35 4.88 -25.23
N LEU A 173 7.43 5.36 -24.56
CA LEU A 173 7.61 6.79 -24.23
C LEU A 173 7.91 7.68 -25.44
N VAL A 174 8.50 7.16 -26.50
CA VAL A 174 8.66 7.90 -27.76
C VAL A 174 7.31 8.08 -28.44
N LEU A 175 6.44 7.06 -28.41
CA LEU A 175 5.11 7.09 -28.99
C LEU A 175 4.14 7.94 -28.14
N ASP A 176 4.24 7.83 -26.82
CA ASP A 176 3.46 8.64 -25.86
C ASP A 176 4.37 9.11 -24.70
N PRO A 177 4.87 10.36 -24.74
CA PRO A 177 5.70 10.92 -23.66
C PRO A 177 5.02 11.01 -22.30
N LYS A 178 3.69 10.87 -22.25
CA LYS A 178 2.88 10.86 -21.01
C LYS A 178 2.51 9.47 -20.55
N GLN A 179 3.11 8.41 -21.10
CA GLN A 179 2.88 7.04 -20.66
C GLN A 179 3.49 6.79 -19.29
N TYR A 180 2.68 6.99 -18.24
CA TYR A 180 3.09 6.82 -16.83
C TYR A 180 3.72 5.45 -16.56
N SER A 181 3.06 4.38 -17.02
CA SER A 181 3.51 3.01 -16.75
C SER A 181 4.87 2.71 -17.38
N ALA A 182 5.18 3.28 -18.54
CA ALA A 182 6.49 3.11 -19.17
C ALA A 182 7.61 3.74 -18.33
N ALA A 183 7.40 4.97 -17.86
CA ALA A 183 8.36 5.62 -16.97
C ALA A 183 8.52 4.86 -15.64
N LEU A 184 7.41 4.43 -15.04
CA LEU A 184 7.42 3.63 -13.82
C LEU A 184 8.23 2.33 -13.98
N PHE A 185 8.00 1.59 -15.06
CA PHE A 185 8.63 0.29 -15.28
C PHE A 185 10.11 0.42 -15.67
N LEU A 186 10.52 1.49 -16.33
CA LEU A 186 11.94 1.83 -16.51
C LEU A 186 12.62 2.07 -15.15
N GLY A 187 11.96 2.71 -14.23
CA GLY A 187 12.43 2.87 -12.85
C GLY A 187 12.58 1.54 -12.13
N ASP A 188 11.62 0.62 -12.27
CA ASP A 188 11.67 -0.71 -11.65
C ASP A 188 12.78 -1.58 -12.25
N VAL A 189 12.99 -1.52 -13.58
CA VAL A 189 14.12 -2.23 -14.23
C VAL A 189 15.45 -1.69 -13.70
N SER A 190 15.62 -0.36 -13.62
CA SER A 190 16.84 0.28 -13.12
C SER A 190 17.09 -0.07 -11.66
N PHE A 191 16.04 -0.07 -10.82
CA PHE A 191 16.12 -0.49 -9.43
C PHE A 191 16.60 -1.94 -9.30
N LYS A 192 16.04 -2.87 -10.06
CA LYS A 192 16.45 -4.28 -10.06
C LYS A 192 17.90 -4.49 -10.50
N LYS A 193 18.40 -3.65 -11.39
CA LYS A 193 19.81 -3.65 -11.82
C LYS A 193 20.75 -3.00 -10.82
N GLY A 194 20.22 -2.37 -9.76
CA GLY A 194 21.00 -1.58 -8.79
C GLY A 194 21.43 -0.21 -9.32
N GLU A 195 20.85 0.26 -10.42
CA GLU A 195 21.12 1.56 -11.04
C GLU A 195 20.27 2.64 -10.36
N HIS A 196 20.49 2.84 -9.04
CA HIS A 196 19.61 3.63 -8.16
C HIS A 196 19.42 5.09 -8.60
N ALA A 197 20.46 5.75 -9.12
CA ALA A 197 20.33 7.12 -9.62
C ALA A 197 19.35 7.20 -10.79
N GLN A 198 19.46 6.30 -11.74
CA GLN A 198 18.60 6.21 -12.91
C GLN A 198 17.17 5.80 -12.52
N ALA A 199 17.02 4.88 -11.54
CA ALA A 199 15.71 4.52 -11.01
C ALA A 199 14.99 5.75 -10.44
N GLY A 200 15.67 6.57 -9.64
CA GLY A 200 15.12 7.82 -9.11
C GLY A 200 14.68 8.82 -10.19
N GLU A 201 15.47 8.97 -11.26
CA GLU A 201 15.10 9.83 -12.41
C GLU A 201 13.82 9.35 -13.11
N TRP A 202 13.68 8.04 -13.32
CA TRP A 202 12.50 7.47 -13.95
C TRP A 202 11.26 7.54 -13.04
N PHE A 203 11.40 7.28 -11.74
CA PHE A 203 10.29 7.46 -10.79
C PHE A 203 9.86 8.93 -10.72
N LEU A 204 10.80 9.88 -10.70
CA LEU A 204 10.49 11.30 -10.75
C LEU A 204 9.73 11.65 -12.05
N LYS A 205 10.13 11.11 -13.20
CA LYS A 205 9.41 11.31 -14.47
C LYS A 205 7.99 10.75 -14.41
N ALA A 206 7.79 9.57 -13.85
CA ALA A 206 6.46 9.01 -13.64
C ALA A 206 5.59 9.92 -12.75
N ILE A 207 6.15 10.44 -11.65
CA ILE A 207 5.48 11.38 -10.74
C ILE A 207 5.11 12.69 -11.45
N GLN A 208 5.99 13.21 -12.33
CA GLN A 208 5.69 14.41 -13.12
C GLN A 208 4.56 14.19 -14.12
N ILE A 209 4.43 12.97 -14.67
CA ILE A 209 3.33 12.61 -15.57
C ILE A 209 2.01 12.53 -14.80
N ASP A 210 2.00 11.84 -13.66
CA ASP A 210 0.81 11.73 -12.83
C ASP A 210 1.18 11.75 -11.32
N PRO A 211 1.12 12.93 -10.68
CA PRO A 211 1.47 13.07 -9.26
C PRO A 211 0.40 12.51 -8.31
N ASN A 212 -0.72 12.02 -8.84
CA ASN A 212 -1.85 11.52 -8.08
C ASN A 212 -1.86 9.98 -7.96
N ARG A 213 -0.85 9.30 -8.51
CA ARG A 213 -0.68 7.85 -8.41
C ARG A 213 0.42 7.51 -7.41
N GLU A 214 0.10 6.63 -6.47
CA GLU A 214 0.97 6.26 -5.35
C GLU A 214 2.23 5.47 -5.77
N THR A 215 2.12 4.70 -6.85
CA THR A 215 3.04 3.60 -7.16
C THR A 215 4.47 4.09 -7.37
N ALA A 216 4.67 5.20 -8.11
CA ALA A 216 6.02 5.72 -8.35
C ALA A 216 6.69 6.24 -7.06
N TYR A 217 5.92 6.89 -6.18
CA TYR A 217 6.44 7.32 -4.88
C TYR A 217 6.82 6.12 -4.01
N ARG A 218 5.99 5.09 -3.96
CA ARG A 218 6.23 3.90 -3.16
C ARG A 218 7.44 3.12 -3.66
N TYR A 219 7.58 2.90 -4.96
CA TYR A 219 8.75 2.23 -5.55
C TYR A 219 10.04 3.03 -5.34
N TRP A 220 9.97 4.36 -5.46
CA TRP A 220 11.11 5.21 -5.11
C TRP A 220 11.46 5.13 -3.62
N GLY A 221 10.46 5.07 -2.75
CA GLY A 221 10.64 4.82 -1.32
C GLY A 221 11.36 3.51 -1.04
N ASP A 222 10.96 2.42 -1.73
CA ASP A 222 11.60 1.11 -1.62
C ASP A 222 13.07 1.14 -2.10
N ASP A 223 13.34 1.82 -3.22
CA ASP A 223 14.68 2.03 -3.74
C ASP A 223 15.57 2.81 -2.75
N LEU A 224 15.04 3.87 -2.15
CA LEU A 224 15.75 4.66 -1.13
C LEU A 224 16.02 3.86 0.15
N VAL A 225 15.09 2.97 0.55
CA VAL A 225 15.33 2.04 1.67
C VAL A 225 16.48 1.08 1.34
N ALA A 226 16.55 0.55 0.12
CA ALA A 226 17.63 -0.32 -0.32
C ALA A 226 18.99 0.39 -0.29
N GLN A 227 19.02 1.71 -0.53
CA GLN A 227 20.21 2.55 -0.42
C GLN A 227 20.55 2.97 1.03
N GLY A 228 19.68 2.69 2.02
CA GLY A 228 19.82 3.19 3.40
C GLY A 228 19.46 4.68 3.59
N ARG A 229 18.87 5.33 2.58
CA ARG A 229 18.43 6.73 2.59
C ARG A 229 17.06 6.89 3.26
N LEU A 230 16.99 6.51 4.53
CA LEU A 230 15.74 6.30 5.25
C LEU A 230 14.88 7.55 5.44
N SER A 231 15.51 8.74 5.56
CA SER A 231 14.77 10.01 5.67
C SER A 231 14.05 10.35 4.39
N GLU A 232 14.70 10.19 3.24
CA GLU A 232 14.13 10.45 1.93
C GLU A 232 13.07 9.40 1.57
N ALA A 233 13.30 8.13 1.96
CA ALA A 233 12.30 7.08 1.82
C ALA A 233 10.99 7.42 2.56
N LYS A 234 11.09 7.95 3.80
CA LYS A 234 9.92 8.43 4.56
C LYS A 234 9.11 9.45 3.77
N GLU A 235 9.79 10.42 3.18
CA GLU A 235 9.11 11.47 2.40
C GLU A 235 8.36 10.89 1.21
N GLN A 236 8.97 9.93 0.50
CA GLN A 236 8.29 9.30 -0.64
C GLN A 236 7.11 8.44 -0.20
N PHE A 237 7.22 7.67 0.88
CA PHE A 237 6.09 6.90 1.40
C PHE A 237 4.95 7.80 1.90
N ILE A 238 5.24 8.94 2.53
CA ILE A 238 4.19 9.91 2.91
C ILE A 238 3.53 10.47 1.64
N LYS A 239 4.30 10.85 0.63
CA LYS A 239 3.75 11.35 -0.66
C LYS A 239 2.92 10.29 -1.38
N ALA A 240 3.27 9.00 -1.26
CA ALA A 240 2.44 7.90 -1.76
C ALA A 240 1.07 7.89 -1.06
N VAL A 241 1.04 8.02 0.28
CA VAL A 241 -0.23 8.12 1.03
C VAL A 241 -1.02 9.37 0.61
N VAL A 242 -0.36 10.51 0.43
CA VAL A 242 -1.01 11.75 -0.05
C VAL A 242 -1.58 11.56 -1.46
N ALA A 243 -0.96 10.78 -2.32
CA ALA A 243 -1.50 10.52 -3.66
C ALA A 243 -2.81 9.70 -3.60
N GLU A 244 -2.82 8.58 -2.88
CA GLU A 244 -3.96 7.64 -2.80
C GLU A 244 -4.14 7.07 -1.38
N PRO A 245 -4.68 7.85 -0.40
CA PRO A 245 -4.72 7.46 1.01
C PRO A 245 -5.69 6.30 1.29
N TYR A 246 -6.63 6.04 0.40
CA TYR A 246 -7.69 5.04 0.62
C TYR A 246 -7.34 3.66 0.08
N ARG A 247 -6.12 3.50 -0.48
CA ARG A 247 -5.58 2.20 -0.87
C ARG A 247 -4.71 1.64 0.25
N ARG A 248 -5.00 0.42 0.68
CA ARG A 248 -4.24 -0.26 1.74
C ARG A 248 -2.73 -0.35 1.43
N ILE A 249 -2.36 -0.58 0.16
CA ILE A 249 -0.97 -0.77 -0.25
C ILE A 249 -0.11 0.48 0.01
N THR A 250 -0.67 1.69 -0.06
CA THR A 250 0.07 2.93 0.21
C THR A 250 0.54 3.01 1.66
N TRP A 251 -0.32 2.62 2.59
CA TRP A 251 0.01 2.59 4.02
C TRP A 251 0.99 1.47 4.38
N MET A 252 1.04 0.39 3.59
CA MET A 252 1.98 -0.70 3.85
C MET A 252 3.44 -0.26 3.75
N GLY A 253 3.83 0.49 2.70
CA GLY A 253 5.19 1.02 2.55
C GLY A 253 5.58 1.89 3.74
N LEU A 254 4.73 2.85 4.11
CA LEU A 254 4.95 3.72 5.26
C LEU A 254 5.00 2.93 6.58
N SER A 255 4.14 1.92 6.76
CA SER A 255 4.10 1.08 7.96
C SER A 255 5.36 0.24 8.12
N GLN A 256 5.84 -0.40 7.05
CA GLN A 256 7.07 -1.18 7.06
C GLN A 256 8.29 -0.29 7.37
N TRP A 257 8.35 0.89 6.77
CA TRP A 257 9.37 1.87 7.08
C TRP A 257 9.30 2.27 8.57
N ALA A 258 8.11 2.60 9.08
CA ALA A 258 7.91 3.02 10.47
C ALA A 258 8.35 1.93 11.46
N GLN A 259 8.00 0.66 11.23
CA GLN A 259 8.41 -0.47 12.07
C GLN A 259 9.93 -0.59 12.16
N LYS A 260 10.63 -0.46 11.03
CA LYS A 260 12.12 -0.46 11.00
C LYS A 260 12.71 0.69 11.81
N GLN A 261 12.02 1.83 11.87
CA GLN A 261 12.43 3.01 12.63
C GLN A 261 11.90 3.02 14.07
N LYS A 262 11.30 1.92 14.56
CA LYS A 262 10.64 1.83 15.88
C LYS A 262 9.57 2.91 16.08
N MET A 263 8.84 3.18 15.01
CA MET A 263 7.68 4.08 14.98
C MET A 263 6.40 3.30 14.70
N VAL A 264 5.26 3.90 15.03
CA VAL A 264 3.93 3.34 14.78
C VAL A 264 3.06 4.35 14.03
N LEU A 265 2.09 3.86 13.28
CA LEU A 265 1.05 4.67 12.67
C LEU A 265 -0.17 4.64 13.57
N LYS A 266 -0.56 5.80 14.09
CA LYS A 266 -1.71 5.91 15.00
C LYS A 266 -2.44 7.23 14.79
N SER A 267 -3.72 7.14 14.44
CA SER A 267 -4.58 8.32 14.33
C SER A 267 -5.00 8.83 15.73
N PRO A 268 -5.19 10.14 15.87
CA PRO A 268 -5.80 10.70 17.07
C PRO A 268 -7.19 10.09 17.36
N ALA A 269 -7.44 9.70 18.60
CA ALA A 269 -8.70 9.09 19.01
C ALA A 269 -9.78 10.19 19.26
N ILE A 270 -10.21 10.84 18.16
CA ILE A 270 -11.25 11.88 18.20
C ILE A 270 -12.54 11.28 17.64
N ASN A 271 -13.45 10.88 18.52
CA ASN A 271 -14.71 10.24 18.16
C ASN A 271 -15.87 11.04 18.74
N PRO A 272 -16.53 11.90 17.95
CA PRO A 272 -17.73 12.60 18.42
C PRO A 272 -18.77 11.58 18.88
N PRO A 273 -19.34 11.76 20.07
CA PRO A 273 -20.42 10.94 20.53
C PRO A 273 -21.72 11.29 19.79
N GLY A 274 -22.61 10.32 19.63
CA GLY A 274 -23.89 10.45 18.93
C GLY A 274 -23.91 9.67 17.63
N LYS A 275 -25.10 9.31 17.20
CA LYS A 275 -25.36 8.65 15.93
C LYS A 275 -26.36 9.46 15.14
N ILE A 276 -26.09 9.60 13.85
CA ILE A 276 -27.02 10.14 12.88
C ILE A 276 -27.37 8.99 11.95
N GLU A 277 -28.63 8.67 11.85
CA GLU A 277 -29.14 7.62 10.97
C GLU A 277 -30.06 8.25 9.94
N ASP A 278 -29.73 8.12 8.69
CA ASP A 278 -30.64 8.46 7.61
C ASP A 278 -31.74 7.39 7.54
N LYS A 279 -33.00 7.82 7.64
CA LYS A 279 -34.20 6.98 7.53
C LYS A 279 -34.76 6.98 6.13
N GLY A 280 -34.09 7.62 5.17
CA GLY A 280 -34.59 7.80 3.81
C GLY A 280 -35.60 8.95 3.72
N LYS A 281 -36.50 8.85 2.75
CA LYS A 281 -37.54 9.88 2.51
C LYS A 281 -38.89 9.42 3.03
N ASP A 282 -39.66 10.38 3.57
CA ASP A 282 -41.06 10.14 3.94
C ASP A 282 -41.95 10.00 2.68
N GLU A 283 -43.22 9.69 2.88
CA GLU A 283 -44.22 9.54 1.80
C GLU A 283 -44.38 10.84 0.95
N LYS A 284 -43.91 11.99 1.45
CA LYS A 284 -43.94 13.28 0.76
C LYS A 284 -42.61 13.64 0.12
N GLY A 285 -41.60 12.75 0.20
CA GLY A 285 -40.28 12.95 -0.39
C GLY A 285 -39.31 13.75 0.46
N HIS A 286 -39.63 14.08 1.73
CA HIS A 286 -38.74 14.76 2.64
C HIS A 286 -37.76 13.81 3.27
N SER A 287 -36.46 14.16 3.29
CA SER A 287 -35.45 13.38 4.00
C SER A 287 -35.74 13.32 5.49
N GLN A 288 -35.77 12.10 6.05
CA GLN A 288 -35.91 11.87 7.49
C GLN A 288 -34.57 11.44 8.07
N THR A 289 -34.12 12.17 9.06
CA THR A 289 -32.88 11.87 9.76
C THR A 289 -33.17 11.71 11.24
N ASN A 290 -32.81 10.56 11.81
CA ASN A 290 -32.83 10.34 13.24
C ASN A 290 -31.49 10.76 13.83
N ILE A 291 -31.54 11.74 14.75
CA ILE A 291 -30.38 12.16 15.50
C ILE A 291 -30.51 11.62 16.90
N THR A 292 -29.67 10.68 17.26
CA THR A 292 -29.59 10.14 18.62
C THR A 292 -28.53 10.93 19.37
N ILE A 293 -28.98 11.76 20.31
CA ILE A 293 -28.12 12.48 21.22
C ILE A 293 -27.89 11.61 22.45
N ASP A 294 -26.63 11.33 22.77
CA ASP A 294 -26.31 10.69 24.03
C ASP A 294 -26.53 11.69 25.17
N MET A 295 -27.58 11.45 25.97
CA MET A 295 -27.93 12.30 27.10
C MET A 295 -26.81 12.40 28.15
N SER A 296 -25.85 11.48 28.15
CA SER A 296 -24.66 11.57 29.00
C SER A 296 -23.80 12.80 28.69
N MET A 297 -23.86 13.33 27.44
CA MET A 297 -23.21 14.58 27.07
C MET A 297 -23.78 15.78 27.81
N LEU A 298 -25.11 15.83 27.99
CA LEU A 298 -25.77 16.93 28.74
C LEU A 298 -25.51 16.86 30.24
N ASN A 299 -25.31 15.66 30.77
CA ASN A 299 -24.97 15.43 32.16
C ASN A 299 -23.48 15.65 32.47
N SER A 300 -22.65 15.89 31.49
CA SER A 300 -21.21 16.13 31.64
C SER A 300 -20.87 17.50 32.24
N LYS A 301 -21.88 18.39 32.46
CA LYS A 301 -21.69 19.69 33.12
C LYS A 301 -20.95 19.59 34.45
N ASP A 302 -21.11 18.48 35.15
CA ASP A 302 -20.44 18.24 36.44
C ASP A 302 -18.97 17.90 36.30
N LYS A 303 -18.53 17.34 35.12
CA LYS A 303 -17.14 16.94 34.87
C LYS A 303 -16.21 18.13 34.61
N LYS A 304 -16.73 19.24 34.08
CA LYS A 304 -15.95 20.44 33.68
C LYS A 304 -14.73 20.13 32.81
N ASP A 305 -14.87 19.15 31.92
CA ASP A 305 -13.84 18.68 30.99
C ASP A 305 -14.08 19.11 29.53
N GLY A 306 -15.23 19.77 29.26
CA GLY A 306 -15.61 20.27 27.95
C GLY A 306 -16.33 19.27 27.06
N THR A 307 -16.55 18.01 27.51
CA THR A 307 -17.19 16.98 26.68
C THR A 307 -18.62 17.33 26.26
N ASP A 308 -19.28 18.23 26.97
CA ASP A 308 -20.60 18.80 26.61
C ASP A 308 -20.53 19.66 25.33
N CYS A 309 -19.34 20.13 24.90
CA CYS A 309 -19.17 20.83 23.64
C CYS A 309 -19.46 19.94 22.42
N TRP A 310 -19.41 18.61 22.55
CA TRP A 310 -19.78 17.73 21.46
C TRP A 310 -21.24 17.85 21.02
N PHE A 311 -22.10 18.44 21.86
CA PHE A 311 -23.49 18.68 21.52
C PHE A 311 -23.65 19.54 20.26
N VAL A 312 -22.82 20.57 20.10
CA VAL A 312 -22.89 21.43 18.90
C VAL A 312 -22.50 20.74 17.62
N TYR A 313 -21.64 19.70 17.69
CA TYR A 313 -21.34 18.87 16.53
C TYR A 313 -22.60 18.19 15.99
N THR A 314 -23.39 17.60 16.88
CA THR A 314 -24.64 16.93 16.51
C THR A 314 -25.65 17.91 15.93
N LEU A 315 -25.72 19.13 16.49
CA LEU A 315 -26.59 20.19 15.95
C LEU A 315 -26.14 20.64 14.54
N SER A 316 -24.83 20.81 14.32
CA SER A 316 -24.30 21.13 12.99
C SER A 316 -24.71 20.08 11.95
N LYS A 317 -24.57 18.80 12.29
CA LYS A 317 -24.99 17.69 11.41
C LYS A 317 -26.49 17.77 11.05
N ALA A 318 -27.35 18.09 12.01
CA ALA A 318 -28.79 18.27 11.77
C ALA A 318 -29.09 19.38 10.75
N VAL A 319 -28.36 20.49 10.85
CA VAL A 319 -28.50 21.63 9.93
C VAL A 319 -28.05 21.24 8.51
N TRP A 320 -26.97 20.46 8.40
CA TRP A 320 -26.45 20.01 7.11
C TRP A 320 -27.39 19.02 6.41
N HIS A 321 -27.95 18.06 7.15
CA HIS A 321 -28.96 17.14 6.61
C HIS A 321 -30.26 17.84 6.17
N GLY A 322 -30.53 19.03 6.70
CA GLY A 322 -31.66 19.84 6.28
C GLY A 322 -31.38 20.61 4.98
N GLU A 323 -31.31 21.94 5.12
CA GLU A 323 -31.21 22.83 3.94
C GLU A 323 -29.77 23.16 3.51
N ARG A 324 -28.78 23.02 4.42
CA ARG A 324 -27.44 23.55 4.18
C ARG A 324 -26.70 22.79 3.10
N PHE A 325 -26.83 21.46 3.04
CA PHE A 325 -26.21 20.65 2.01
C PHE A 325 -26.64 21.11 0.60
N GLN A 326 -27.95 21.29 0.40
CA GLN A 326 -28.47 21.70 -0.91
C GLN A 326 -28.04 23.13 -1.31
N LYS A 327 -27.76 24.01 -0.35
CA LYS A 327 -27.23 25.36 -0.61
C LYS A 327 -25.75 25.30 -1.01
N GLU A 328 -24.96 24.47 -0.35
CA GLU A 328 -23.52 24.32 -0.64
C GLU A 328 -23.26 23.48 -1.91
N PHE A 329 -24.08 22.47 -2.17
CA PHE A 329 -23.97 21.56 -3.30
C PHE A 329 -25.23 21.59 -4.20
N PRO A 330 -25.55 22.72 -4.85
CA PRO A 330 -26.82 22.88 -5.57
C PRO A 330 -26.97 21.93 -6.77
N ASN A 331 -25.88 21.36 -7.27
CA ASN A 331 -25.85 20.42 -8.38
C ASN A 331 -25.98 18.95 -7.94
N GLU A 332 -25.90 18.67 -6.65
CA GLU A 332 -26.06 17.32 -6.10
C GLU A 332 -27.52 17.10 -5.70
N LYS A 333 -28.16 16.08 -6.27
CA LYS A 333 -29.60 15.79 -6.04
C LYS A 333 -29.87 15.10 -4.71
N GLU A 334 -28.87 14.36 -4.21
CA GLU A 334 -28.98 13.55 -3.01
C GLU A 334 -27.96 14.02 -1.98
N TYR A 335 -28.40 14.01 -0.72
CA TYR A 335 -27.49 14.30 0.39
C TYR A 335 -26.36 13.24 0.43
N ARG A 336 -25.16 13.71 0.68
CA ARG A 336 -24.03 12.92 1.15
C ARG A 336 -23.29 13.64 2.26
N HIS A 337 -22.65 12.91 3.11
CA HIS A 337 -21.67 13.48 4.02
C HIS A 337 -20.53 14.16 3.22
N SER A 338 -20.02 15.29 3.71
CA SER A 338 -19.01 16.06 2.99
C SER A 338 -17.91 16.57 3.93
N LEU A 339 -16.75 16.86 3.34
CA LEU A 339 -15.64 17.49 4.06
C LEU A 339 -16.07 18.83 4.68
N ALA A 340 -16.85 19.61 3.95
CA ALA A 340 -17.36 20.91 4.42
C ALA A 340 -18.26 20.76 5.65
N GLU A 341 -19.12 19.77 5.65
CA GLU A 341 -20.00 19.45 6.80
C GLU A 341 -19.19 19.02 8.02
N GLU A 342 -18.24 18.09 7.84
CA GLU A 342 -17.44 17.58 8.94
C GLU A 342 -16.56 18.70 9.54
N MET A 343 -16.00 19.54 8.66
CA MET A 343 -15.23 20.72 9.04
C MET A 343 -16.04 21.70 9.86
N ASP A 344 -17.26 22.03 9.42
CA ASP A 344 -18.18 22.93 10.15
C ASP A 344 -18.50 22.39 11.54
N GLY A 345 -18.84 21.12 11.64
CA GLY A 345 -19.12 20.46 12.92
C GLY A 345 -17.96 20.55 13.90
N PHE A 346 -16.76 20.22 13.47
CA PHE A 346 -15.57 20.30 14.34
C PHE A 346 -15.18 21.74 14.69
N GLN A 347 -15.29 22.68 13.75
CA GLN A 347 -15.01 24.09 14.04
C GLN A 347 -15.96 24.68 15.09
N MET A 348 -17.24 24.30 15.06
CA MET A 348 -18.18 24.70 16.09
C MET A 348 -17.77 24.17 17.47
N VAL A 349 -17.36 22.90 17.58
CA VAL A 349 -16.84 22.32 18.82
C VAL A 349 -15.62 23.08 19.32
N VAL A 350 -14.62 23.27 18.44
CA VAL A 350 -13.38 23.99 18.77
C VAL A 350 -13.68 25.41 19.29
N SER A 351 -14.58 26.12 18.61
CA SER A 351 -14.98 27.48 18.99
C SER A 351 -15.61 27.51 20.39
N GLN A 352 -16.51 26.56 20.66
CA GLN A 352 -17.17 26.46 21.97
C GLN A 352 -16.19 26.06 23.08
N VAL A 353 -15.29 25.11 22.82
CA VAL A 353 -14.25 24.72 23.78
C VAL A 353 -13.36 25.92 24.13
N LYS A 354 -12.90 26.68 23.14
CA LYS A 354 -12.05 27.86 23.32
C LYS A 354 -12.77 28.94 24.14
N GLU A 355 -14.07 29.18 23.90
CA GLU A 355 -14.89 30.10 24.66
C GLU A 355 -14.99 29.70 26.13
N LYS A 356 -15.30 28.42 26.42
CA LYS A 356 -15.37 27.89 27.77
C LYS A 356 -14.04 27.91 28.51
N LEU A 357 -12.93 27.61 27.83
CA LEU A 357 -11.59 27.76 28.41
C LEU A 357 -11.31 29.21 28.82
N LYS A 358 -11.65 30.18 27.95
CA LYS A 358 -11.51 31.61 28.24
C LYS A 358 -12.35 32.03 29.46
N LYS A 359 -13.55 31.47 29.61
CA LYS A 359 -14.44 31.71 30.76
C LYS A 359 -14.06 30.93 32.01
N LYS A 360 -13.01 30.08 31.94
CA LYS A 360 -12.57 29.18 33.03
C LYS A 360 -13.65 28.18 33.51
N GLU A 361 -14.56 27.82 32.60
CA GLU A 361 -15.60 26.82 32.85
C GLU A 361 -15.06 25.37 32.76
N ILE A 362 -13.99 25.16 31.98
CA ILE A 362 -13.29 23.88 31.86
C ILE A 362 -12.11 23.89 32.84
N LYS A 363 -12.04 22.88 33.71
CA LYS A 363 -10.94 22.69 34.65
C LYS A 363 -9.80 21.84 34.09
N GLN A 364 -10.16 20.76 33.42
CA GLN A 364 -9.22 19.84 32.77
C GLN A 364 -9.84 19.42 31.43
N LEU A 365 -9.24 19.83 30.34
CA LEU A 365 -9.76 19.55 29.01
C LEU A 365 -9.63 18.05 28.68
N ASP A 366 -10.71 17.48 28.16
CA ASP A 366 -10.72 16.12 27.63
C ASP A 366 -9.62 15.91 26.58
N PRO A 367 -8.86 14.79 26.61
CA PRO A 367 -7.73 14.58 25.71
C PRO A 367 -8.10 14.60 24.22
N ALA A 368 -9.30 14.12 23.84
CA ALA A 368 -9.75 14.16 22.45
C ALA A 368 -10.04 15.60 22.01
N LEU A 369 -10.68 16.40 22.87
CA LEU A 369 -10.91 17.82 22.63
C LEU A 369 -9.60 18.61 22.61
N ALA A 370 -8.64 18.28 23.48
CA ALA A 370 -7.32 18.91 23.46
C ALA A 370 -6.60 18.66 22.14
N SER A 371 -6.65 17.41 21.64
CA SER A 371 -6.10 17.05 20.34
C SER A 371 -6.82 17.77 19.20
N LEU A 372 -8.15 17.84 19.23
CA LEU A 372 -8.95 18.52 18.22
C LEU A 372 -8.63 20.02 18.15
N VAL A 373 -8.54 20.69 19.29
CA VAL A 373 -8.18 22.12 19.37
C VAL A 373 -6.77 22.33 18.79
N LYS A 374 -5.81 21.50 19.17
CA LYS A 374 -4.44 21.59 18.68
C LYS A 374 -4.36 21.39 17.16
N ILE A 375 -5.00 20.36 16.61
CA ILE A 375 -5.09 20.12 15.16
C ILE A 375 -5.69 21.34 14.45
N SER A 376 -6.74 21.92 15.02
CA SER A 376 -7.38 23.12 14.47
C SER A 376 -6.47 24.34 14.50
N ASP A 377 -5.72 24.56 15.60
CA ASP A 377 -4.78 25.67 15.74
C ASP A 377 -3.60 25.59 14.76
N GLU A 378 -3.19 24.39 14.41
CA GLU A 378 -2.15 24.11 13.42
C GLU A 378 -2.70 24.22 11.97
N GLY A 379 -3.99 24.43 11.78
CA GLY A 379 -4.64 24.51 10.46
C GLY A 379 -4.64 23.16 9.72
N LEU A 380 -4.76 22.06 10.48
CA LEU A 380 -4.69 20.67 9.97
C LEU A 380 -6.03 19.92 10.08
N LEU A 381 -7.12 20.63 10.44
CA LEU A 381 -8.40 19.98 10.74
C LEU A 381 -8.98 19.23 9.52
N GLU A 382 -8.92 19.82 8.33
CA GLU A 382 -9.35 19.17 7.10
C GLU A 382 -8.48 17.95 6.77
N SER A 383 -7.15 18.06 6.94
CA SER A 383 -6.23 16.93 6.76
C SER A 383 -6.52 15.77 7.72
N PHE A 384 -6.86 16.09 8.98
CA PHE A 384 -7.33 15.10 9.95
C PHE A 384 -8.60 14.40 9.45
N ILE A 385 -9.57 15.16 8.95
CA ILE A 385 -10.84 14.61 8.49
C ILE A 385 -10.61 13.66 7.30
N VAL A 386 -9.95 14.12 6.24
CA VAL A 386 -9.76 13.32 5.02
C VAL A 386 -8.88 12.09 5.22
N ILE A 387 -7.94 12.11 6.19
CA ILE A 387 -7.03 10.99 6.44
C ILE A 387 -7.56 10.03 7.51
N SER A 388 -8.15 10.57 8.59
CA SER A 388 -8.49 9.76 9.76
C SER A 388 -9.98 9.43 9.87
N ARG A 389 -10.83 10.08 9.09
CA ARG A 389 -12.30 9.91 9.13
C ARG A 389 -12.93 9.75 7.73
N PRO A 390 -12.31 9.00 6.80
CA PRO A 390 -12.87 8.86 5.45
C PRO A 390 -14.19 8.06 5.49
N ASP A 391 -15.13 8.51 4.68
CA ASP A 391 -16.30 7.77 4.22
C ASP A 391 -16.52 8.05 2.73
N GLU A 392 -17.52 7.45 2.12
CA GLU A 392 -17.78 7.59 0.68
C GLU A 392 -17.97 9.05 0.24
N GLY A 393 -18.56 9.87 1.11
CA GLY A 393 -18.81 11.27 0.83
C GLY A 393 -17.53 12.12 0.90
N ILE A 394 -16.74 11.95 1.97
CA ILE A 394 -15.45 12.64 2.16
C ILE A 394 -14.44 12.22 1.08
N ILE A 395 -14.44 10.93 0.68
CA ILE A 395 -13.57 10.43 -0.39
C ILE A 395 -13.82 11.18 -1.71
N LYS A 396 -15.07 11.58 -2.01
CA LYS A 396 -15.38 12.38 -3.20
C LYS A 396 -14.76 13.77 -3.18
N ASP A 397 -14.61 14.37 -1.99
CA ASP A 397 -14.06 15.71 -1.83
C ASP A 397 -12.52 15.70 -1.80
N TYR A 398 -11.90 14.54 -1.53
CA TYR A 398 -10.46 14.42 -1.36
C TYR A 398 -9.62 14.92 -2.55
N PRO A 399 -9.91 14.60 -3.82
CA PRO A 399 -9.08 15.05 -4.94
C PRO A 399 -8.93 16.56 -4.99
N ALA A 400 -10.01 17.31 -4.79
CA ALA A 400 -9.99 18.78 -4.81
C ALA A 400 -9.19 19.34 -3.62
N TYR A 401 -9.38 18.78 -2.42
CA TYR A 401 -8.62 19.17 -1.23
C TYR A 401 -7.13 18.85 -1.39
N ARG A 402 -6.79 17.62 -1.80
CA ARG A 402 -5.41 17.18 -2.02
C ARG A 402 -4.65 18.12 -2.96
N ASP A 403 -5.25 18.47 -4.09
CA ASP A 403 -4.56 19.23 -5.13
C ASP A 403 -4.18 20.65 -4.66
N LEU A 404 -4.91 21.19 -3.68
CA LEU A 404 -4.65 22.51 -3.09
C LEU A 404 -3.81 22.44 -1.79
N HIS A 405 -3.81 21.32 -1.07
CA HIS A 405 -3.30 21.24 0.32
C HIS A 405 -2.40 20.03 0.58
N ARG A 406 -1.61 19.60 -0.42
CA ARG A 406 -0.68 18.45 -0.26
C ARG A 406 0.27 18.63 0.91
N ASP A 407 0.78 19.83 1.12
CA ASP A 407 1.68 20.19 2.21
C ASP A 407 1.04 19.97 3.58
N LYS A 408 -0.23 20.35 3.73
CA LYS A 408 -0.99 20.14 4.98
C LYS A 408 -1.24 18.66 5.27
N ILE A 409 -1.52 17.86 4.25
CA ILE A 409 -1.67 16.41 4.41
C ILE A 409 -0.33 15.77 4.80
N VAL A 410 0.79 16.16 4.15
CA VAL A 410 2.14 15.72 4.52
C VAL A 410 2.45 16.07 5.97
N GLN A 411 2.17 17.31 6.39
CA GLN A 411 2.38 17.77 7.75
C GLN A 411 1.56 16.92 8.74
N TYR A 412 0.27 16.73 8.47
CA TYR A 412 -0.60 15.95 9.34
C TYR A 412 -0.11 14.49 9.51
N ILE A 413 0.27 13.82 8.43
CA ILE A 413 0.79 12.44 8.49
C ILE A 413 2.10 12.41 9.29
N SER A 414 2.99 13.38 9.07
CA SER A 414 4.30 13.43 9.70
C SER A 414 4.26 13.70 11.19
N GLU A 415 3.34 14.55 11.65
CA GLU A 415 3.30 15.07 13.03
C GLU A 415 2.24 14.36 13.90
N TRP A 416 1.17 13.85 13.29
CA TRP A 416 0.03 13.28 14.02
C TRP A 416 -0.16 11.79 13.83
N ILE A 417 0.18 11.25 12.66
CA ILE A 417 0.03 9.82 12.38
C ILE A 417 1.29 9.03 12.74
N LEU A 418 2.49 9.56 12.39
CA LEU A 418 3.77 8.92 12.70
C LEU A 418 4.18 9.24 14.14
N GLN A 419 4.16 8.24 15.02
CA GLN A 419 4.49 8.38 16.43
C GLN A 419 5.61 7.41 16.84
N SER A 420 6.42 7.79 17.83
CA SER A 420 7.39 6.86 18.45
C SER A 420 6.64 5.69 19.07
N ALA A 421 7.14 4.48 18.86
CA ALA A 421 6.66 3.31 19.60
C ALA A 421 7.03 3.52 21.08
N GLN A 422 6.00 3.50 21.95
CA GLN A 422 6.18 3.60 23.41
C GLN A 422 6.72 2.29 23.97
#